data_5e7b40b00854585e1e0ff34b452fd5c5
#
_entry.id   5e7b40b00854585e1e0ff34b452fd5c5
#
_cell.length_a   1.000
_cell.length_b   1.000
_cell.length_c   1.000
_cell.angle_alpha   90.00
_cell.angle_beta   90.00
_cell.angle_gamma   90.00
#
_symmetry.space_group_name_H-M   'P 1'
#
loop_
_entity.id
_entity.type
_entity.pdbx_description
1 polymer ?
#
loop_
_entity_poly.entity_id
_entity_poly.type
_entity_poly.pdbx_seq_one_letter_code
_entity_poly.pdbx_strand_id
1 'polypeptide(L)'
;MSRKYFGTDGVRGTVGSSPMTPDFVLRLGYAGGKVLSSRVKNPGVLIGKDTRISGYMLESALEAGFSAAGVDVHMCGPIPTPAVAYLTRALRLSAGVVISASHNPYPDNGIKIFSGDGFKLPDEAEALIEAEMEQPMACNHAAKLGKVWRVDDAGGRYIEFCKSTFPTQLDLRGLRLVVDCAHGAAYDVAPHVFHELGADVAAIGVEPDGLNINDQTGATAPAALRQQVLDRQADLGIGLDGDADRVVIVDAGGRLYDGDQLLYAIAKHRASKGKVSGVAGTLMTNLAFENAMQRLGIPFGRAAVGDRYVLEMMREKGWELGGENSGHVICLDKHTTGDGIVSALQVLHAMRETRASLAELTADLV
;
A
#
# COMPACT_ATOMS: atom_id res chain seq x y z
N MET A 1 -24.88 4.57 -10.92
CA MET A 1 -24.45 4.21 -12.31
C MET A 1 -23.40 3.11 -12.16
N SER A 2 -23.42 2.08 -13.01
CA SER A 2 -22.36 1.06 -12.97
C SER A 2 -21.08 1.69 -13.50
N ARG A 3 -19.97 1.54 -12.76
CA ARG A 3 -18.63 1.96 -13.19
C ARG A 3 -18.21 1.13 -14.41
N LYS A 4 -17.62 1.76 -15.40
CA LYS A 4 -17.21 1.14 -16.67
C LYS A 4 -15.74 0.69 -16.65
N TYR A 5 -14.88 1.49 -16.04
CA TYR A 5 -13.43 1.31 -16.04
C TYR A 5 -12.86 1.09 -14.63
N PHE A 6 -13.40 1.80 -13.62
CA PHE A 6 -12.95 1.63 -12.24
C PHE A 6 -13.50 0.34 -11.64
N GLY A 7 -12.58 -0.55 -11.22
CA GLY A 7 -12.87 -1.72 -10.41
C GLY A 7 -12.86 -1.42 -8.90
N THR A 8 -12.71 -2.44 -8.08
CA THR A 8 -12.56 -2.30 -6.60
C THR A 8 -11.25 -1.64 -6.19
N ASP A 9 -10.22 -1.69 -7.06
CA ASP A 9 -8.88 -1.16 -6.78
C ASP A 9 -8.32 -0.38 -7.99
N GLY A 10 -9.05 0.63 -8.42
CA GLY A 10 -8.68 1.49 -9.54
C GLY A 10 -8.97 0.89 -10.93
N VAL A 11 -8.29 1.41 -11.93
CA VAL A 11 -8.34 0.93 -13.32
C VAL A 11 -7.16 0.01 -13.57
N ARG A 12 -7.37 -1.21 -14.06
CA ARG A 12 -6.30 -2.18 -14.32
C ARG A 12 -6.44 -2.83 -15.69
N GLY A 13 -5.33 -3.28 -16.25
CA GLY A 13 -5.31 -4.04 -17.50
C GLY A 13 -3.89 -4.39 -17.95
N THR A 14 -3.83 -5.17 -19.02
CA THR A 14 -2.56 -5.50 -19.69
C THR A 14 -2.10 -4.32 -20.53
N VAL A 15 -0.86 -3.93 -20.36
CA VAL A 15 -0.25 -2.78 -21.07
C VAL A 15 -0.26 -2.99 -22.58
N GLY A 16 -0.61 -1.93 -23.31
CA GLY A 16 -0.79 -1.97 -24.78
C GLY A 16 -2.20 -2.32 -25.21
N SER A 17 -3.08 -2.70 -24.28
CA SER A 17 -4.51 -2.90 -24.50
C SER A 17 -5.32 -1.95 -23.62
N SER A 18 -6.48 -1.46 -24.12
CA SER A 18 -7.36 -0.63 -23.30
C SER A 18 -7.78 -1.38 -22.02
N PRO A 19 -7.74 -0.76 -20.85
CA PRO A 19 -7.55 0.68 -20.59
C PRO A 19 -6.06 1.10 -20.34
N MET A 20 -5.08 0.21 -20.45
CA MET A 20 -3.67 0.53 -20.17
C MET A 20 -2.91 0.97 -21.44
N THR A 21 -3.44 2.02 -22.11
CA THR A 21 -2.82 2.68 -23.26
C THR A 21 -2.56 4.16 -22.97
N PRO A 22 -1.56 4.80 -23.61
CA PRO A 22 -1.21 6.19 -23.31
C PRO A 22 -2.35 7.19 -23.59
N ASP A 23 -3.14 6.97 -24.64
CA ASP A 23 -4.27 7.81 -24.99
C ASP A 23 -5.40 7.73 -23.95
N PHE A 24 -5.71 6.52 -23.47
CA PHE A 24 -6.69 6.33 -22.40
C PHE A 24 -6.21 6.99 -21.10
N VAL A 25 -4.96 6.78 -20.72
CA VAL A 25 -4.40 7.29 -19.46
C VAL A 25 -4.24 8.81 -19.48
N LEU A 26 -3.87 9.40 -20.62
CA LEU A 26 -3.88 10.85 -20.81
C LEU A 26 -5.29 11.41 -20.61
N ARG A 27 -6.30 10.78 -21.20
CA ARG A 27 -7.71 11.16 -21.03
C ARG A 27 -8.17 11.01 -19.57
N LEU A 28 -7.78 9.94 -18.89
CA LEU A 28 -8.06 9.71 -17.47
C LEU A 28 -7.45 10.82 -16.59
N GLY A 29 -6.18 11.18 -16.84
CA GLY A 29 -5.50 12.28 -16.14
C GLY A 29 -6.20 13.62 -16.37
N TYR A 30 -6.59 13.92 -17.62
CA TYR A 30 -7.33 15.13 -17.96
C TYR A 30 -8.69 15.19 -17.26
N ALA A 31 -9.49 14.10 -17.34
CA ALA A 31 -10.80 14.02 -16.71
C ALA A 31 -10.71 14.14 -15.16
N GLY A 32 -9.76 13.43 -14.56
CA GLY A 32 -9.46 13.58 -13.12
C GLY A 32 -9.12 15.02 -12.75
N GLY A 33 -8.28 15.65 -13.56
CA GLY A 33 -7.90 17.06 -13.37
C GLY A 33 -9.09 18.01 -13.48
N LYS A 34 -10.01 17.81 -14.42
CA LYS A 34 -11.23 18.59 -14.55
C LYS A 34 -12.15 18.46 -13.34
N VAL A 35 -12.34 17.24 -12.86
CA VAL A 35 -13.14 16.99 -11.64
C VAL A 35 -12.51 17.65 -10.42
N LEU A 36 -11.18 17.57 -10.24
CA LEU A 36 -10.48 18.25 -9.14
C LEU A 36 -10.57 19.78 -9.25
N SER A 37 -10.34 20.35 -10.45
CA SER A 37 -10.38 21.80 -10.68
C SER A 37 -11.77 22.42 -10.46
N SER A 38 -12.83 21.62 -10.59
CA SER A 38 -14.19 22.07 -10.27
C SER A 38 -14.47 22.18 -8.78
N ARG A 39 -13.66 21.53 -7.93
CA ARG A 39 -13.87 21.41 -6.47
C ARG A 39 -12.87 22.20 -5.64
N VAL A 40 -11.65 22.37 -6.14
CA VAL A 40 -10.54 22.95 -5.41
C VAL A 40 -9.88 24.06 -6.24
N LYS A 41 -9.59 25.20 -5.62
CA LYS A 41 -8.80 26.27 -6.23
C LYS A 41 -7.33 25.90 -6.21
N ASN A 42 -6.64 25.98 -7.36
CA ASN A 42 -5.24 25.59 -7.53
C ASN A 42 -4.99 24.13 -7.09
N PRO A 43 -5.63 23.13 -7.74
CA PRO A 43 -5.45 21.75 -7.36
C PRO A 43 -4.04 21.26 -7.71
N GLY A 44 -3.50 20.37 -6.85
CA GLY A 44 -2.25 19.67 -7.09
C GLY A 44 -2.44 18.18 -6.89
N VAL A 45 -1.77 17.36 -7.70
CA VAL A 45 -1.77 15.91 -7.57
C VAL A 45 -0.35 15.39 -7.34
N LEU A 46 -0.25 14.34 -6.53
CA LEU A 46 0.96 13.54 -6.40
C LEU A 46 0.88 12.33 -7.34
N ILE A 47 1.96 12.01 -8.05
CA ILE A 47 2.05 10.79 -8.86
C ILE A 47 3.25 9.97 -8.39
N GLY A 48 2.98 8.75 -7.94
CA GLY A 48 3.98 7.72 -7.68
C GLY A 48 3.71 6.49 -8.53
N LYS A 49 4.70 5.62 -8.62
CA LYS A 49 4.62 4.39 -9.42
C LYS A 49 5.40 3.27 -8.76
N ASP A 50 5.13 2.03 -9.18
CA ASP A 50 6.03 0.91 -8.93
C ASP A 50 7.18 0.88 -9.96
N THR A 51 7.91 -0.21 -9.98
CA THR A 51 9.13 -0.35 -10.80
C THR A 51 8.89 -0.85 -12.21
N ARG A 52 7.64 -1.12 -12.63
CA ARG A 52 7.31 -1.61 -13.98
C ARG A 52 7.80 -0.63 -15.04
N ILE A 53 8.40 -1.14 -16.11
CA ILE A 53 8.88 -0.32 -17.24
C ILE A 53 7.74 0.54 -17.85
N SER A 54 6.52 0.01 -17.90
CA SER A 54 5.35 0.72 -18.40
C SER A 54 4.96 1.93 -17.55
N GLY A 55 5.39 1.97 -16.28
CA GLY A 55 5.14 3.08 -15.37
C GLY A 55 5.61 4.42 -15.92
N TYR A 56 6.75 4.46 -16.62
CA TYR A 56 7.29 5.70 -17.21
C TYR A 56 6.38 6.28 -18.31
N MET A 57 5.88 5.41 -19.18
CA MET A 57 4.95 5.82 -20.26
C MET A 57 3.62 6.33 -19.68
N LEU A 58 3.06 5.58 -18.73
CA LEU A 58 1.77 5.93 -18.12
C LEU A 58 1.86 7.18 -17.24
N GLU A 59 2.98 7.37 -16.54
CA GLU A 59 3.29 8.57 -15.76
C GLU A 59 3.32 9.82 -16.65
N SER A 60 4.01 9.75 -17.80
CA SER A 60 4.07 10.86 -18.75
C SER A 60 2.69 11.20 -19.34
N ALA A 61 1.86 10.19 -19.58
CA ALA A 61 0.49 10.40 -20.07
C ALA A 61 -0.40 11.07 -19.01
N LEU A 62 -0.34 10.62 -17.75
CA LEU A 62 -1.05 11.26 -16.64
C LEU A 62 -0.59 12.71 -16.42
N GLU A 63 0.73 12.94 -16.40
CA GLU A 63 1.33 14.27 -16.26
C GLU A 63 0.75 15.23 -17.31
N ALA A 64 0.79 14.82 -18.60
CA ALA A 64 0.25 15.63 -19.68
C ALA A 64 -1.26 15.91 -19.52
N GLY A 65 -2.04 14.90 -19.12
CA GLY A 65 -3.47 15.03 -18.89
C GLY A 65 -3.81 16.01 -17.76
N PHE A 66 -3.22 15.85 -16.59
CA PHE A 66 -3.43 16.76 -15.45
C PHE A 66 -2.95 18.17 -15.75
N SER A 67 -1.78 18.35 -16.34
CA SER A 67 -1.26 19.66 -16.72
C SER A 67 -2.19 20.35 -17.72
N ALA A 68 -2.69 19.65 -18.74
CA ALA A 68 -3.64 20.18 -19.70
C ALA A 68 -4.95 20.64 -19.06
N ALA A 69 -5.38 20.01 -17.97
CA ALA A 69 -6.54 20.40 -17.17
C ALA A 69 -6.27 21.56 -16.19
N GLY A 70 -5.03 22.01 -16.06
CA GLY A 70 -4.62 23.10 -15.15
C GLY A 70 -4.34 22.66 -13.71
N VAL A 71 -3.99 21.38 -13.51
CA VAL A 71 -3.61 20.81 -12.22
C VAL A 71 -2.11 20.70 -12.11
N ASP A 72 -1.55 21.19 -11.01
CA ASP A 72 -0.13 21.04 -10.70
C ASP A 72 0.20 19.57 -10.39
N VAL A 73 1.32 19.06 -10.92
CA VAL A 73 1.72 17.65 -10.80
C VAL A 73 3.02 17.56 -9.99
N HIS A 74 3.01 16.71 -8.98
CA HIS A 74 4.15 16.41 -8.12
C HIS A 74 4.58 14.96 -8.36
N MET A 75 5.81 14.75 -8.86
CA MET A 75 6.33 13.46 -9.29
C MET A 75 7.25 12.87 -8.22
N CYS A 76 6.97 11.67 -7.73
CA CYS A 76 7.78 10.98 -6.71
C CYS A 76 8.73 9.92 -7.27
N GLY A 77 8.49 9.46 -8.51
CA GLY A 77 9.15 8.26 -9.03
C GLY A 77 8.68 6.96 -8.38
N PRO A 78 9.50 5.90 -8.40
CA PRO A 78 9.14 4.63 -7.75
C PRO A 78 9.04 4.80 -6.23
N ILE A 79 7.85 4.52 -5.68
CA ILE A 79 7.56 4.63 -4.25
C ILE A 79 6.33 3.75 -3.91
N PRO A 80 6.24 3.16 -2.69
CA PRO A 80 5.09 2.38 -2.26
C PRO A 80 3.73 3.07 -2.42
N THR A 81 2.70 2.30 -2.74
CA THR A 81 1.31 2.79 -2.75
C THR A 81 0.93 3.53 -1.46
N PRO A 82 1.19 2.99 -0.25
CA PRO A 82 0.91 3.72 0.99
C PRO A 82 1.72 5.02 1.14
N ALA A 83 2.93 5.09 0.58
CA ALA A 83 3.70 6.33 0.59
C ALA A 83 2.99 7.47 -0.16
N VAL A 84 2.35 7.16 -1.30
CA VAL A 84 1.56 8.15 -2.04
C VAL A 84 0.37 8.64 -1.22
N ALA A 85 -0.35 7.73 -0.55
CA ALA A 85 -1.45 8.11 0.34
C ALA A 85 -0.98 9.04 1.49
N TYR A 86 0.15 8.71 2.12
CA TYR A 86 0.76 9.52 3.16
C TYR A 86 1.21 10.90 2.64
N LEU A 87 2.00 10.94 1.57
CA LEU A 87 2.58 12.17 1.02
C LEU A 87 1.51 13.11 0.47
N THR A 88 0.41 12.58 -0.10
CA THR A 88 -0.73 13.39 -0.53
C THR A 88 -1.27 14.24 0.62
N ARG A 89 -1.43 13.65 1.81
CA ARG A 89 -1.84 14.38 3.03
C ARG A 89 -0.74 15.30 3.55
N ALA A 90 0.48 14.78 3.65
CA ALA A 90 1.61 15.52 4.22
C ALA A 90 1.94 16.79 3.43
N LEU A 91 1.81 16.74 2.10
CA LEU A 91 2.03 17.86 1.19
C LEU A 91 0.75 18.68 0.93
N ARG A 92 -0.39 18.28 1.54
CA ARG A 92 -1.70 18.95 1.39
C ARG A 92 -2.15 19.06 -0.06
N LEU A 93 -1.91 18.02 -0.84
CA LEU A 93 -2.33 17.94 -2.24
C LEU A 93 -3.79 17.49 -2.35
N SER A 94 -4.40 17.77 -3.49
CA SER A 94 -5.83 17.52 -3.73
C SER A 94 -6.12 16.05 -3.98
N ALA A 95 -5.15 15.30 -4.53
CA ALA A 95 -5.23 13.87 -4.79
C ALA A 95 -3.84 13.25 -4.90
N GLY A 96 -3.79 11.93 -4.74
CA GLY A 96 -2.63 11.10 -5.04
C GLY A 96 -2.96 10.06 -6.10
N VAL A 97 -2.06 9.81 -7.02
CA VAL A 97 -2.22 8.83 -8.08
C VAL A 97 -1.07 7.83 -8.01
N VAL A 98 -1.39 6.55 -8.02
CA VAL A 98 -0.43 5.45 -8.04
C VAL A 98 -0.55 4.69 -9.34
N ILE A 99 0.58 4.48 -9.99
CA ILE A 99 0.69 3.64 -11.19
C ILE A 99 1.27 2.29 -10.75
N SER A 100 0.40 1.32 -10.54
CA SER A 100 0.76 -0.03 -10.12
C SER A 100 -0.39 -1.02 -10.32
N ALA A 101 -0.04 -2.27 -10.60
CA ALA A 101 -0.95 -3.41 -10.53
C ALA A 101 -0.64 -4.33 -9.34
N SER A 102 -0.02 -3.78 -8.26
CA SER A 102 0.29 -4.49 -7.01
C SER A 102 1.07 -5.79 -7.27
N HIS A 103 0.50 -6.92 -6.93
CA HIS A 103 1.12 -8.25 -7.01
C HIS A 103 1.07 -8.92 -8.40
N ASN A 104 0.45 -8.27 -9.40
CA ASN A 104 0.41 -8.81 -10.77
C ASN A 104 1.82 -8.83 -11.40
N PRO A 105 2.06 -9.70 -12.40
CA PRO A 105 3.31 -9.68 -13.17
C PRO A 105 3.47 -8.40 -13.99
N TYR A 106 4.67 -8.13 -14.49
CA TYR A 106 5.03 -6.86 -15.13
C TYR A 106 4.21 -6.46 -16.38
N PRO A 107 3.62 -7.39 -17.18
CA PRO A 107 2.81 -6.98 -18.33
C PRO A 107 1.53 -6.24 -17.97
N ASP A 108 1.05 -6.41 -16.74
CA ASP A 108 -0.10 -5.68 -16.24
C ASP A 108 0.33 -4.38 -15.57
N ASN A 109 -0.57 -3.38 -15.60
CA ASN A 109 -0.43 -2.16 -14.81
C ASN A 109 -1.81 -1.64 -14.39
N GLY A 110 -1.84 -0.61 -13.55
CA GLY A 110 -3.07 -0.03 -13.06
C GLY A 110 -2.88 1.41 -12.59
N ILE A 111 -4.00 2.09 -12.38
CA ILE A 111 -4.03 3.45 -11.86
C ILE A 111 -5.02 3.49 -10.72
N LYS A 112 -4.51 3.80 -9.52
CA LYS A 112 -5.28 3.99 -8.29
C LYS A 112 -5.29 5.49 -7.97
N ILE A 113 -6.41 6.00 -7.46
CA ILE A 113 -6.52 7.41 -7.07
C ILE A 113 -6.92 7.50 -5.60
N PHE A 114 -6.19 8.33 -4.86
CA PHE A 114 -6.46 8.69 -3.47
C PHE A 114 -6.96 10.14 -3.42
N SER A 115 -7.91 10.40 -2.55
CA SER A 115 -8.34 11.76 -2.21
C SER A 115 -7.30 12.49 -1.34
N GLY A 116 -7.45 13.79 -1.18
CA GLY A 116 -6.50 14.61 -0.42
C GLY A 116 -6.33 14.23 1.05
N ASP A 117 -7.27 13.47 1.62
CA ASP A 117 -7.21 12.89 2.96
C ASP A 117 -6.45 11.54 3.01
N GLY A 118 -5.96 11.05 1.87
CA GLY A 118 -5.18 9.82 1.75
C GLY A 118 -5.99 8.54 1.77
N PHE A 119 -7.32 8.61 1.64
CA PHE A 119 -8.18 7.46 1.41
C PHE A 119 -8.40 7.22 -0.08
N LYS A 120 -8.79 6.01 -0.45
CA LYS A 120 -9.22 5.73 -1.83
C LYS A 120 -10.36 6.67 -2.24
N LEU A 121 -10.37 7.02 -3.52
CA LEU A 121 -11.37 7.93 -4.06
C LEU A 121 -12.79 7.33 -3.88
N PRO A 122 -13.79 8.12 -3.43
CA PRO A 122 -15.16 7.66 -3.34
C PRO A 122 -15.77 7.30 -4.70
N ASP A 123 -16.69 6.34 -4.73
CA ASP A 123 -17.36 5.85 -5.95
C ASP A 123 -18.01 6.96 -6.78
N GLU A 124 -18.60 7.97 -6.10
CA GLU A 124 -19.21 9.12 -6.78
C GLU A 124 -18.17 9.97 -7.52
N ALA A 125 -16.95 10.07 -6.99
CA ALA A 125 -15.88 10.81 -7.65
C ALA A 125 -15.30 10.02 -8.83
N GLU A 126 -15.16 8.70 -8.70
CA GLU A 126 -14.78 7.80 -9.80
C GLU A 126 -15.81 7.90 -10.96
N ALA A 127 -17.12 7.86 -10.64
CA ALA A 127 -18.18 7.99 -11.63
C ALA A 127 -18.17 9.34 -12.36
N LEU A 128 -17.82 10.43 -11.65
CA LEU A 128 -17.67 11.76 -12.26
C LEU A 128 -16.47 11.81 -13.21
N ILE A 129 -15.37 11.16 -12.87
CA ILE A 129 -14.20 11.07 -13.74
C ILE A 129 -14.55 10.28 -15.01
N GLU A 130 -15.24 9.13 -14.88
CA GLU A 130 -15.71 8.35 -16.05
C GLU A 130 -16.64 9.16 -16.96
N ALA A 131 -17.57 9.92 -16.37
CA ALA A 131 -18.46 10.79 -17.12
C ALA A 131 -17.72 11.90 -17.87
N GLU A 132 -16.69 12.50 -17.27
CA GLU A 132 -15.83 13.51 -17.89
C GLU A 132 -14.96 12.90 -19.01
N MET A 133 -14.54 11.64 -18.91
CA MET A 133 -13.79 10.93 -19.95
C MET A 133 -14.59 10.79 -21.25
N GLU A 134 -15.90 10.80 -21.21
CA GLU A 134 -16.75 10.75 -22.42
C GLU A 134 -16.90 12.14 -23.08
N GLN A 135 -16.45 13.23 -22.43
CA GLN A 135 -16.49 14.57 -22.98
C GLN A 135 -15.27 14.86 -23.89
N PRO A 136 -15.39 15.77 -24.86
CA PRO A 136 -14.25 16.21 -25.66
C PRO A 136 -13.14 16.80 -24.78
N MET A 137 -11.91 16.37 -24.99
CA MET A 137 -10.75 16.95 -24.31
C MET A 137 -10.39 18.29 -24.92
N ALA A 138 -10.32 19.35 -24.08
CA ALA A 138 -9.91 20.70 -24.48
C ALA A 138 -8.77 21.19 -23.56
N CYS A 139 -7.56 21.26 -24.11
CA CYS A 139 -6.39 21.75 -23.38
C CYS A 139 -6.56 23.21 -22.95
N ASN A 140 -6.17 23.56 -21.73
CA ASN A 140 -6.13 24.92 -21.27
C ASN A 140 -5.12 25.77 -22.07
N HIS A 141 -5.33 27.08 -22.10
CA HIS A 141 -4.32 28.01 -22.66
C HIS A 141 -3.05 27.99 -21.79
N ALA A 142 -1.90 28.29 -22.41
CA ALA A 142 -0.57 28.20 -21.78
C ALA A 142 -0.48 28.83 -20.37
N ALA A 143 -1.13 29.98 -20.16
CA ALA A 143 -1.13 30.66 -18.84
C ALA A 143 -1.92 29.93 -17.74
N LYS A 144 -2.69 28.90 -18.09
CA LYS A 144 -3.53 28.10 -17.18
C LYS A 144 -3.15 26.62 -17.14
N LEU A 145 -2.01 26.24 -17.71
CA LEU A 145 -1.48 24.89 -17.59
C LEU A 145 -0.98 24.66 -16.17
N GLY A 146 -1.14 23.43 -15.68
CA GLY A 146 -0.53 22.99 -14.44
C GLY A 146 0.98 22.85 -14.58
N LYS A 147 1.70 23.18 -13.50
CA LYS A 147 3.16 23.02 -13.42
C LYS A 147 3.54 21.63 -12.97
N VAL A 148 4.74 21.20 -13.34
CA VAL A 148 5.28 19.89 -12.93
C VAL A 148 6.47 20.10 -11.99
N TRP A 149 6.47 19.36 -10.88
CA TRP A 149 7.48 19.40 -9.83
C TRP A 149 8.00 18.02 -9.53
N ARG A 150 9.25 17.89 -9.12
CA ARG A 150 9.79 16.67 -8.53
C ARG A 150 9.81 16.81 -7.01
N VAL A 151 9.49 15.70 -6.32
CA VAL A 151 9.54 15.59 -4.85
C VAL A 151 10.74 14.71 -4.53
N ASP A 152 11.93 15.30 -4.52
CA ASP A 152 13.20 14.57 -4.40
C ASP A 152 13.39 13.92 -3.02
N ASP A 153 12.71 14.41 -1.99
CA ASP A 153 12.78 13.91 -0.61
C ASP A 153 11.62 12.95 -0.24
N ALA A 154 10.84 12.50 -1.22
CA ALA A 154 9.67 11.64 -0.99
C ALA A 154 10.00 10.37 -0.21
N GLY A 155 11.08 9.65 -0.59
CA GLY A 155 11.54 8.44 0.09
C GLY A 155 11.89 8.69 1.56
N GLY A 156 12.69 9.71 1.83
CA GLY A 156 13.09 10.08 3.19
C GLY A 156 11.90 10.47 4.08
N ARG A 157 10.94 11.23 3.55
CA ARG A 157 9.69 11.55 4.28
C ARG A 157 8.89 10.30 4.66
N TYR A 158 8.79 9.34 3.74
CA TYR A 158 8.06 8.12 4.00
C TYR A 158 8.81 7.19 4.97
N ILE A 159 10.13 7.10 4.88
CA ILE A 159 10.97 6.38 5.87
C ILE A 159 10.71 6.93 7.27
N GLU A 160 10.79 8.25 7.46
CA GLU A 160 10.53 8.88 8.75
C GLU A 160 9.09 8.64 9.24
N PHE A 161 8.11 8.70 8.33
CA PHE A 161 6.74 8.35 8.68
C PHE A 161 6.62 6.91 9.18
N CYS A 162 7.14 5.93 8.45
CA CYS A 162 7.10 4.52 8.88
C CYS A 162 7.74 4.34 10.25
N LYS A 163 8.93 4.89 10.48
CA LYS A 163 9.63 4.84 11.77
C LYS A 163 8.80 5.48 12.89
N SER A 164 8.09 6.58 12.61
CA SER A 164 7.24 7.24 13.60
C SER A 164 6.07 6.40 14.09
N THR A 165 5.68 5.34 13.36
CA THR A 165 4.63 4.39 13.76
C THR A 165 5.12 3.35 14.76
N PHE A 166 6.44 3.21 14.93
CA PHE A 166 7.09 2.33 15.92
C PHE A 166 7.38 3.11 17.20
N PRO A 167 7.22 2.49 18.41
CA PRO A 167 7.43 3.19 19.67
C PRO A 167 8.86 3.66 19.85
N THR A 168 9.06 4.92 20.21
CA THR A 168 10.39 5.54 20.35
C THR A 168 11.26 4.94 21.47
N GLN A 169 10.66 4.25 22.44
CA GLN A 169 11.37 3.55 23.52
C GLN A 169 11.85 2.15 23.14
N LEU A 170 11.49 1.67 21.97
CA LEU A 170 11.91 0.38 21.43
C LEU A 170 12.81 0.57 20.20
N ASP A 171 13.64 -0.42 19.94
CA ASP A 171 14.42 -0.52 18.72
C ASP A 171 14.45 -1.96 18.19
N LEU A 172 15.06 -2.17 17.03
CA LEU A 172 15.22 -3.48 16.40
C LEU A 172 16.65 -4.03 16.55
N ARG A 173 17.49 -3.47 17.43
CA ARG A 173 18.86 -3.91 17.66
C ARG A 173 18.90 -5.38 18.07
N GLY A 174 19.84 -6.10 17.46
CA GLY A 174 20.04 -7.53 17.69
C GLY A 174 19.11 -8.43 16.87
N LEU A 175 18.17 -7.88 16.08
CA LEU A 175 17.41 -8.66 15.11
C LEU A 175 18.12 -8.68 13.75
N ARG A 176 18.23 -9.88 13.17
CA ARG A 176 18.66 -10.12 11.79
C ARG A 176 17.43 -10.35 10.94
N LEU A 177 17.20 -9.46 9.98
CA LEU A 177 16.03 -9.47 9.11
C LEU A 177 16.42 -9.74 7.66
N VAL A 178 15.68 -10.58 6.98
CA VAL A 178 15.68 -10.62 5.52
C VAL A 178 14.47 -9.84 5.03
N VAL A 179 14.67 -8.84 4.18
CA VAL A 179 13.59 -8.03 3.62
C VAL A 179 13.53 -8.26 2.12
N ASP A 180 12.43 -8.86 1.65
CA ASP A 180 12.16 -9.10 0.25
C ASP A 180 11.20 -8.03 -0.28
N CYS A 181 11.71 -7.19 -1.18
CA CYS A 181 10.97 -6.07 -1.75
C CYS A 181 10.32 -6.40 -3.11
N ALA A 182 10.27 -7.66 -3.53
CA ALA A 182 9.62 -8.10 -4.77
C ALA A 182 10.13 -7.42 -6.06
N HIS A 183 11.34 -6.87 -6.09
CA HIS A 183 11.80 -5.92 -7.11
C HIS A 183 10.81 -4.77 -7.36
N GLY A 184 9.99 -4.45 -6.35
CA GLY A 184 8.88 -3.50 -6.38
C GLY A 184 9.21 -2.14 -5.78
N ALA A 185 8.18 -1.36 -5.56
CA ALA A 185 8.26 0.05 -5.16
C ALA A 185 8.96 0.31 -3.82
N ALA A 186 9.05 -0.70 -2.95
CA ALA A 186 9.72 -0.60 -1.65
C ALA A 186 11.23 -0.88 -1.68
N TYR A 187 11.81 -1.18 -2.87
CA TYR A 187 13.18 -1.67 -3.02
C TYR A 187 14.24 -0.78 -2.34
N ASP A 188 14.02 0.51 -2.30
CA ASP A 188 14.91 1.49 -1.66
C ASP A 188 14.47 1.78 -0.21
N VAL A 189 13.17 2.02 0.03
CA VAL A 189 12.71 2.56 1.33
C VAL A 189 12.59 1.51 2.43
N ALA A 190 12.16 0.28 2.13
CA ALA A 190 11.91 -0.72 3.17
C ALA A 190 13.16 -1.17 3.91
N PRO A 191 14.29 -1.48 3.24
CA PRO A 191 15.52 -1.82 3.94
C PRO A 191 16.00 -0.71 4.88
N HIS A 192 15.88 0.56 4.45
CA HIS A 192 16.27 1.71 5.27
C HIS A 192 15.43 1.85 6.53
N VAL A 193 14.10 1.66 6.44
CA VAL A 193 13.20 1.74 7.62
C VAL A 193 13.66 0.80 8.73
N PHE A 194 13.89 -0.48 8.41
CA PHE A 194 14.28 -1.47 9.41
C PHE A 194 15.73 -1.26 9.90
N HIS A 195 16.63 -0.89 8.99
CA HIS A 195 18.02 -0.61 9.32
C HIS A 195 18.14 0.60 10.27
N GLU A 196 17.44 1.70 9.99
CA GLU A 196 17.48 2.89 10.83
C GLU A 196 16.83 2.70 12.21
N LEU A 197 15.95 1.71 12.36
CA LEU A 197 15.45 1.26 13.66
C LEU A 197 16.43 0.31 14.38
N GLY A 198 17.57 -0.03 13.75
CA GLY A 198 18.68 -0.76 14.38
C GLY A 198 18.79 -2.24 14.02
N ALA A 199 17.97 -2.76 13.10
CA ALA A 199 18.09 -4.14 12.64
C ALA A 199 19.33 -4.35 11.76
N ASP A 200 19.88 -5.57 11.78
CA ASP A 200 20.79 -6.07 10.76
C ASP A 200 19.96 -6.59 9.57
N VAL A 201 20.01 -5.89 8.44
CA VAL A 201 19.10 -6.10 7.30
C VAL A 201 19.85 -6.70 6.11
N ALA A 202 19.40 -7.87 5.67
CA ALA A 202 19.76 -8.44 4.37
C ALA A 202 18.58 -8.23 3.40
N ALA A 203 18.76 -7.34 2.44
CA ALA A 203 17.74 -7.04 1.43
C ALA A 203 17.84 -7.98 0.22
N ILE A 204 16.71 -8.48 -0.26
CA ILE A 204 16.54 -9.22 -1.52
C ILE A 204 15.39 -8.63 -2.32
N GLY A 205 15.31 -8.95 -3.63
CA GLY A 205 14.30 -8.35 -4.48
C GLY A 205 14.45 -6.81 -4.58
N VAL A 206 15.68 -6.29 -4.62
CA VAL A 206 16.00 -4.85 -4.61
C VAL A 206 16.73 -4.36 -5.87
N GLU A 207 16.75 -5.16 -6.91
CA GLU A 207 17.37 -4.82 -8.21
C GLU A 207 16.31 -4.81 -9.32
N PRO A 208 15.40 -3.81 -9.34
CA PRO A 208 14.35 -3.75 -10.35
C PRO A 208 14.94 -3.43 -11.73
N ASP A 209 14.55 -4.21 -12.74
CA ASP A 209 14.91 -3.98 -14.16
C ASP A 209 13.72 -3.52 -15.01
N GLY A 210 12.55 -3.36 -14.38
CA GLY A 210 11.30 -2.98 -15.03
C GLY A 210 10.44 -4.15 -15.51
N LEU A 211 10.99 -5.37 -15.54
CA LEU A 211 10.34 -6.58 -16.03
C LEU A 211 10.25 -7.70 -14.99
N ASN A 212 10.94 -7.55 -13.85
CA ASN A 212 11.10 -8.58 -12.82
C ASN A 212 10.27 -8.36 -11.53
N ILE A 213 9.37 -7.38 -11.50
CA ILE A 213 8.50 -7.14 -10.33
C ILE A 213 7.65 -8.38 -10.02
N ASN A 214 7.62 -8.82 -8.75
CA ASN A 214 6.93 -10.01 -8.27
C ASN A 214 7.37 -11.34 -8.92
N ASP A 215 8.44 -11.37 -9.70
CA ASP A 215 8.89 -12.59 -10.37
C ASP A 215 9.67 -13.49 -9.41
N GLN A 216 9.05 -14.58 -8.97
CA GLN A 216 9.58 -15.55 -8.01
C GLN A 216 10.08 -14.93 -6.68
N THR A 217 9.52 -13.79 -6.28
CA THR A 217 9.95 -13.02 -5.11
C THR A 217 8.77 -12.32 -4.44
N GLY A 218 8.97 -11.82 -3.22
CA GLY A 218 8.00 -11.05 -2.46
C GLY A 218 6.87 -11.86 -1.83
N ALA A 219 5.83 -11.16 -1.39
CA ALA A 219 4.74 -11.71 -0.59
C ALA A 219 3.94 -12.84 -1.28
N THR A 220 3.87 -12.83 -2.61
CA THR A 220 3.12 -13.82 -3.40
C THR A 220 3.95 -15.05 -3.78
N ALA A 221 5.29 -14.99 -3.65
CA ALA A 221 6.22 -16.07 -3.95
C ALA A 221 7.32 -16.17 -2.87
N PRO A 222 6.98 -16.47 -1.61
CA PRO A 222 7.88 -16.33 -0.46
C PRO A 222 8.93 -17.43 -0.35
N ALA A 223 9.09 -18.29 -1.34
CA ALA A 223 10.05 -19.41 -1.32
C ALA A 223 11.50 -18.91 -1.20
N ALA A 224 11.86 -17.87 -1.99
CA ALA A 224 13.19 -17.27 -1.93
C ALA A 224 13.44 -16.62 -0.57
N LEU A 225 12.46 -15.88 -0.03
CA LEU A 225 12.53 -15.28 1.31
C LEU A 225 12.77 -16.35 2.38
N ARG A 226 11.99 -17.44 2.35
CA ARG A 226 12.13 -18.55 3.30
C ARG A 226 13.52 -19.16 3.25
N GLN A 227 14.05 -19.42 2.05
CA GLN A 227 15.38 -19.97 1.87
C GLN A 227 16.46 -19.05 2.45
N GLN A 228 16.37 -17.75 2.16
CA GLN A 228 17.32 -16.76 2.67
C GLN A 228 17.27 -16.61 4.20
N VAL A 229 16.10 -16.72 4.82
CA VAL A 229 15.97 -16.74 6.30
C VAL A 229 16.73 -17.91 6.89
N LEU A 230 16.55 -19.11 6.32
CA LEU A 230 17.23 -20.32 6.82
C LEU A 230 18.74 -20.27 6.58
N ASP A 231 19.18 -19.91 5.38
CA ASP A 231 20.60 -19.88 5.01
C ASP A 231 21.39 -18.85 5.83
N ARG A 232 20.79 -17.70 6.11
CA ARG A 232 21.40 -16.63 6.90
C ARG A 232 21.19 -16.78 8.40
N GLN A 233 20.40 -17.76 8.81
CA GLN A 233 19.95 -17.91 10.20
C GLN A 233 19.34 -16.60 10.73
N ALA A 234 18.52 -15.95 9.91
CA ALA A 234 17.86 -14.70 10.28
C ALA A 234 16.73 -14.97 11.29
N ASP A 235 16.43 -13.98 12.11
CA ASP A 235 15.35 -14.09 13.11
C ASP A 235 13.97 -14.03 12.43
N LEU A 236 13.84 -13.22 11.37
CA LEU A 236 12.62 -13.09 10.58
C LEU A 236 12.93 -12.74 9.12
N GLY A 237 12.01 -13.13 8.23
CA GLY A 237 11.89 -12.64 6.87
C GLY A 237 10.62 -11.82 6.70
N ILE A 238 10.71 -10.68 6.02
CA ILE A 238 9.59 -9.79 5.71
C ILE A 238 9.46 -9.72 4.20
N GLY A 239 8.36 -10.24 3.66
CA GLY A 239 8.09 -10.21 2.22
C GLY A 239 6.99 -9.21 1.89
N LEU A 240 7.31 -8.25 1.03
CA LEU A 240 6.37 -7.24 0.51
C LEU A 240 5.92 -7.62 -0.90
N ASP A 241 4.79 -7.11 -1.35
CA ASP A 241 4.40 -7.21 -2.76
C ASP A 241 4.89 -5.99 -3.57
N GLY A 242 4.62 -6.00 -4.87
CA GLY A 242 5.19 -5.04 -5.81
C GLY A 242 4.95 -3.56 -5.50
N ASP A 243 3.85 -3.20 -4.84
CA ASP A 243 3.57 -1.83 -4.39
C ASP A 243 3.54 -1.68 -2.87
N ALA A 244 3.93 -2.74 -2.15
CA ALA A 244 4.17 -2.79 -0.71
C ALA A 244 2.94 -2.45 0.16
N ASP A 245 1.74 -2.69 -0.36
CA ASP A 245 0.51 -2.59 0.42
C ASP A 245 0.17 -3.89 1.18
N ARG A 246 0.94 -4.98 0.91
CA ARG A 246 0.82 -6.30 1.54
C ARG A 246 2.13 -6.76 2.15
N VAL A 247 2.01 -7.61 3.18
CA VAL A 247 3.16 -8.24 3.84
C VAL A 247 2.86 -9.67 4.26
N VAL A 248 3.87 -10.52 4.14
CA VAL A 248 3.95 -11.81 4.80
C VAL A 248 5.22 -11.88 5.63
N ILE A 249 5.24 -12.69 6.68
CA ILE A 249 6.43 -12.85 7.52
C ILE A 249 6.81 -14.33 7.59
N VAL A 250 8.12 -14.60 7.58
CA VAL A 250 8.70 -15.93 7.77
C VAL A 250 9.50 -15.90 9.07
N ASP A 251 9.30 -16.87 9.97
CA ASP A 251 10.09 -16.99 11.19
C ASP A 251 11.44 -17.70 10.97
N ALA A 252 12.28 -17.72 12.00
CA ALA A 252 13.61 -18.35 11.97
C ALA A 252 13.57 -19.85 11.62
N GLY A 253 12.45 -20.53 11.83
CA GLY A 253 12.22 -21.93 11.46
C GLY A 253 11.74 -22.10 10.01
N GLY A 254 11.54 -21.01 9.28
CA GLY A 254 11.01 -21.04 7.91
C GLY A 254 9.49 -21.19 7.82
N ARG A 255 8.74 -20.99 8.90
CA ARG A 255 7.28 -20.98 8.88
C ARG A 255 6.79 -19.66 8.34
N LEU A 256 5.87 -19.72 7.37
CA LEU A 256 5.20 -18.56 6.80
C LEU A 256 3.98 -18.17 7.64
N TYR A 257 3.80 -16.87 7.83
CA TYR A 257 2.64 -16.24 8.48
C TYR A 257 1.92 -15.34 7.47
N ASP A 258 0.64 -15.59 7.27
CA ASP A 258 -0.23 -14.83 6.39
C ASP A 258 -0.86 -13.62 7.09
N GLY A 259 -1.65 -12.84 6.34
CA GLY A 259 -2.30 -11.63 6.86
C GLY A 259 -3.20 -11.87 8.06
N ASP A 260 -3.91 -12.99 8.13
CA ASP A 260 -4.77 -13.31 9.27
C ASP A 260 -3.94 -13.52 10.55
N GLN A 261 -2.82 -14.23 10.44
CA GLN A 261 -1.93 -14.47 11.58
C GLN A 261 -1.22 -13.20 12.04
N LEU A 262 -0.82 -12.33 11.10
CA LEU A 262 -0.20 -11.05 11.43
C LEU A 262 -1.20 -10.10 12.07
N LEU A 263 -2.40 -9.99 11.53
CA LEU A 263 -3.48 -9.19 12.09
C LEU A 263 -3.88 -9.69 13.50
N TYR A 264 -3.90 -11.01 13.70
CA TYR A 264 -4.14 -11.61 15.00
C TYR A 264 -3.08 -11.20 16.03
N ALA A 265 -1.78 -11.32 15.69
CA ALA A 265 -0.70 -10.92 16.59
C ALA A 265 -0.82 -9.45 17.02
N ILE A 266 -1.14 -8.56 16.08
CA ILE A 266 -1.38 -7.13 16.34
C ILE A 266 -2.60 -6.94 17.24
N ALA A 267 -3.73 -7.56 16.92
CA ALA A 267 -4.97 -7.43 17.69
C ALA A 267 -4.82 -7.94 19.13
N LYS A 268 -4.23 -9.12 19.30
CA LYS A 268 -3.96 -9.71 20.63
C LYS A 268 -3.06 -8.83 21.49
N HIS A 269 -1.98 -8.31 20.89
CA HIS A 269 -1.08 -7.39 21.58
C HIS A 269 -1.81 -6.11 22.01
N ARG A 270 -2.60 -5.48 21.12
CA ARG A 270 -3.37 -4.28 21.45
C ARG A 270 -4.44 -4.54 22.49
N ALA A 271 -5.10 -5.70 22.45
CA ALA A 271 -6.10 -6.11 23.44
C ALA A 271 -5.51 -6.21 24.85
N SER A 272 -4.28 -6.69 24.99
CA SER A 272 -3.58 -6.73 26.29
C SER A 272 -3.38 -5.32 26.90
N LYS A 273 -3.51 -4.27 26.08
CA LYS A 273 -3.44 -2.86 26.49
C LYS A 273 -4.82 -2.19 26.60
N GLY A 274 -5.90 -2.93 26.38
CA GLY A 274 -7.26 -2.41 26.41
C GLY A 274 -7.64 -1.51 25.24
N LYS A 275 -7.05 -1.71 24.06
CA LYS A 275 -7.09 -0.75 22.93
C LYS A 275 -7.68 -1.32 21.63
N VAL A 276 -8.62 -2.27 21.67
CA VAL A 276 -9.22 -2.79 20.42
C VAL A 276 -10.74 -2.63 20.45
N SER A 277 -11.27 -1.74 19.60
CA SER A 277 -12.71 -1.51 19.47
C SER A 277 -13.40 -2.58 18.61
N GLY A 278 -12.66 -3.24 17.73
CA GLY A 278 -13.11 -4.30 16.85
C GLY A 278 -12.12 -4.52 15.70
N VAL A 279 -12.31 -5.61 14.97
CA VAL A 279 -11.47 -5.99 13.82
C VAL A 279 -12.35 -6.34 12.62
N ALA A 280 -12.04 -5.78 11.45
CA ALA A 280 -12.68 -6.12 10.20
C ALA A 280 -11.83 -7.11 9.41
N GLY A 281 -12.42 -8.24 9.01
CA GLY A 281 -11.85 -9.19 8.07
C GLY A 281 -12.70 -9.28 6.81
N THR A 282 -12.47 -10.32 6.01
CA THR A 282 -13.27 -10.61 4.82
C THR A 282 -13.97 -11.97 4.95
N LEU A 283 -14.80 -12.29 3.98
CA LEU A 283 -15.40 -13.63 3.87
C LEU A 283 -14.34 -14.74 3.78
N MET A 284 -13.10 -14.41 3.37
CA MET A 284 -11.98 -15.35 3.26
C MET A 284 -11.17 -15.49 4.55
N THR A 285 -11.40 -14.66 5.56
CA THR A 285 -10.68 -14.74 6.84
C THR A 285 -10.89 -16.10 7.50
N ASN A 286 -9.82 -16.70 7.99
CA ASN A 286 -9.82 -18.01 8.63
C ASN A 286 -10.81 -18.06 9.82
N LEU A 287 -11.54 -19.16 9.95
CA LEU A 287 -12.47 -19.37 11.06
C LEU A 287 -11.76 -19.35 12.43
N ALA A 288 -10.51 -19.85 12.48
CA ALA A 288 -9.70 -19.79 13.70
C ALA A 288 -9.50 -18.34 14.17
N PHE A 289 -9.37 -17.38 13.24
CA PHE A 289 -9.27 -15.96 13.57
C PHE A 289 -10.56 -15.45 14.26
N GLU A 290 -11.72 -15.72 13.69
CA GLU A 290 -13.01 -15.33 14.26
C GLU A 290 -13.21 -15.93 15.67
N ASN A 291 -12.93 -17.22 15.81
CA ASN A 291 -12.98 -17.90 17.10
C ASN A 291 -12.02 -17.27 18.13
N ALA A 292 -10.83 -16.88 17.69
CA ALA A 292 -9.85 -16.21 18.53
C ALA A 292 -10.29 -14.82 18.98
N MET A 293 -10.89 -14.03 18.06
CA MET A 293 -11.48 -12.72 18.41
C MET A 293 -12.59 -12.88 19.45
N GLN A 294 -13.44 -13.89 19.30
CA GLN A 294 -14.50 -14.21 20.27
C GLN A 294 -13.91 -14.55 21.65
N ARG A 295 -12.85 -15.39 21.71
CA ARG A 295 -12.18 -15.71 22.98
C ARG A 295 -11.56 -14.50 23.66
N LEU A 296 -11.06 -13.54 22.88
CA LEU A 296 -10.48 -12.29 23.37
C LEU A 296 -11.53 -11.23 23.72
N GLY A 297 -12.81 -11.48 23.44
CA GLY A 297 -13.90 -10.51 23.62
C GLY A 297 -13.83 -9.32 22.67
N ILE A 298 -13.16 -9.47 21.51
CA ILE A 298 -13.00 -8.43 20.50
C ILE A 298 -14.11 -8.58 19.45
N PRO A 299 -14.91 -7.54 19.19
CA PRO A 299 -15.88 -7.55 18.10
C PRO A 299 -15.19 -7.84 16.75
N PHE A 300 -15.76 -8.75 15.96
CA PHE A 300 -15.26 -9.09 14.63
C PHE A 300 -16.37 -8.98 13.59
N GLY A 301 -16.02 -8.52 12.38
CA GLY A 301 -16.95 -8.43 11.25
C GLY A 301 -16.30 -8.89 9.95
N ARG A 302 -17.10 -9.54 9.09
CA ARG A 302 -16.68 -9.98 7.76
C ARG A 302 -17.25 -9.04 6.71
N ALA A 303 -16.36 -8.36 6.00
CA ALA A 303 -16.69 -7.59 4.80
C ALA A 303 -16.67 -8.51 3.55
N ALA A 304 -17.15 -8.00 2.42
CA ALA A 304 -16.86 -8.60 1.13
C ALA A 304 -15.33 -8.61 0.87
N VAL A 305 -14.88 -9.50 -0.02
CA VAL A 305 -13.46 -9.57 -0.40
C VAL A 305 -13.05 -8.30 -1.14
N GLY A 306 -11.98 -7.68 -0.68
CA GLY A 306 -11.41 -6.44 -1.20
C GLY A 306 -11.18 -5.42 -0.08
N ASP A 307 -10.01 -4.82 -0.08
CA ASP A 307 -9.56 -3.86 0.93
C ASP A 307 -10.50 -2.65 1.11
N ARG A 308 -11.14 -2.21 0.01
CA ARG A 308 -12.16 -1.15 0.06
C ARG A 308 -13.29 -1.49 1.03
N TYR A 309 -13.84 -2.70 0.96
CA TYR A 309 -14.96 -3.13 1.81
C TYR A 309 -14.55 -3.30 3.28
N VAL A 310 -13.31 -3.76 3.50
CA VAL A 310 -12.73 -3.83 4.84
C VAL A 310 -12.63 -2.41 5.43
N LEU A 311 -12.08 -1.47 4.68
CA LEU A 311 -11.93 -0.08 5.09
C LEU A 311 -13.28 0.61 5.35
N GLU A 312 -14.28 0.39 4.49
CA GLU A 312 -15.65 0.90 4.66
C GLU A 312 -16.26 0.42 5.98
N MET A 313 -16.18 -0.90 6.24
CA MET A 313 -16.66 -1.48 7.51
C MET A 313 -15.92 -0.89 8.72
N MET A 314 -14.59 -0.73 8.64
CA MET A 314 -13.80 -0.13 9.72
C MET A 314 -14.26 1.30 10.03
N ARG A 315 -14.48 2.11 9.00
CA ARG A 315 -14.96 3.50 9.15
C ARG A 315 -16.37 3.58 9.70
N GLU A 316 -17.28 2.75 9.20
CA GLU A 316 -18.67 2.68 9.65
C GLU A 316 -18.77 2.29 11.14
N LYS A 317 -17.96 1.32 11.58
CA LYS A 317 -17.98 0.81 12.95
C LYS A 317 -17.03 1.55 13.91
N GLY A 318 -16.22 2.48 13.40
CA GLY A 318 -15.19 3.15 14.18
C GLY A 318 -14.08 2.20 14.66
N TRP A 319 -13.75 1.19 13.86
CA TRP A 319 -12.70 0.23 14.15
C TRP A 319 -11.36 0.66 13.55
N GLU A 320 -10.28 0.40 14.27
CA GLU A 320 -8.93 0.81 13.88
C GLU A 320 -8.11 -0.32 13.23
N LEU A 321 -8.57 -1.58 13.32
CA LEU A 321 -7.87 -2.73 12.77
C LEU A 321 -8.74 -3.46 11.75
N GLY A 322 -8.11 -3.89 10.67
CA GLY A 322 -8.72 -4.75 9.67
C GLY A 322 -7.69 -5.31 8.71
N GLY A 323 -8.10 -6.26 7.89
CA GLY A 323 -7.20 -6.80 6.88
C GLY A 323 -7.74 -8.04 6.18
N GLU A 324 -6.90 -8.58 5.32
CA GLU A 324 -7.15 -9.75 4.51
C GLU A 324 -6.03 -10.78 4.71
N ASN A 325 -6.34 -12.05 4.54
CA ASN A 325 -5.36 -13.14 4.58
C ASN A 325 -4.23 -12.97 3.53
N SER A 326 -4.48 -12.19 2.46
CA SER A 326 -3.48 -11.83 1.45
C SER A 326 -2.31 -11.00 1.97
N GLY A 327 -2.36 -10.54 3.23
CA GLY A 327 -1.33 -9.68 3.84
C GLY A 327 -1.63 -8.19 3.77
N HIS A 328 -2.77 -7.79 3.20
CA HIS A 328 -3.21 -6.39 3.24
C HIS A 328 -3.80 -6.09 4.62
N VAL A 329 -2.99 -5.52 5.51
CA VAL A 329 -3.35 -5.20 6.90
C VAL A 329 -3.47 -3.69 7.06
N ILE A 330 -4.56 -3.24 7.68
CA ILE A 330 -4.88 -1.83 7.89
C ILE A 330 -4.86 -1.51 9.37
N CYS A 331 -4.04 -0.54 9.76
CA CYS A 331 -3.98 0.05 11.09
C CYS A 331 -4.38 1.53 10.96
N LEU A 332 -5.69 1.86 11.06
CA LEU A 332 -6.20 3.21 10.80
C LEU A 332 -5.68 4.27 11.76
N ASP A 333 -5.27 3.88 12.97
CA ASP A 333 -4.58 4.76 13.92
C ASP A 333 -3.16 5.15 13.47
N LYS A 334 -2.62 4.46 12.45
CA LYS A 334 -1.29 4.72 11.86
C LYS A 334 -1.38 5.26 10.45
N HIS A 335 -2.14 4.59 9.59
CA HIS A 335 -2.23 4.93 8.18
C HIS A 335 -3.64 4.76 7.63
N THR A 336 -3.97 5.50 6.56
CA THR A 336 -5.31 5.50 5.92
C THR A 336 -5.54 4.35 4.94
N THR A 337 -4.53 3.53 4.68
CA THR A 337 -4.58 2.36 3.78
C THR A 337 -3.72 1.24 4.32
N GLY A 338 -3.79 0.06 3.73
CA GLY A 338 -2.85 -1.02 4.01
C GLY A 338 -1.42 -0.60 3.68
N ASP A 339 -0.49 -0.99 4.55
CA ASP A 339 0.93 -0.65 4.45
C ASP A 339 1.74 -1.82 4.99
N GLY A 340 2.44 -2.51 4.09
CA GLY A 340 3.21 -3.70 4.46
C GLY A 340 4.35 -3.40 5.43
N ILE A 341 5.01 -2.24 5.29
CA ILE A 341 6.10 -1.83 6.17
C ILE A 341 5.56 -1.47 7.56
N VAL A 342 4.53 -0.64 7.63
CA VAL A 342 3.88 -0.28 8.90
C VAL A 342 3.31 -1.52 9.59
N SER A 343 2.68 -2.42 8.85
CA SER A 343 2.12 -3.66 9.40
C SER A 343 3.22 -4.58 9.98
N ALA A 344 4.34 -4.73 9.27
CA ALA A 344 5.51 -5.44 9.80
C ALA A 344 6.03 -4.79 11.08
N LEU A 345 6.10 -3.46 11.12
CA LEU A 345 6.52 -2.72 12.33
C LEU A 345 5.55 -2.93 13.50
N GLN A 346 4.23 -3.04 13.27
CA GLN A 346 3.28 -3.34 14.34
C GLN A 346 3.46 -4.77 14.88
N VAL A 347 3.78 -5.75 14.03
CA VAL A 347 4.13 -7.12 14.45
C VAL A 347 5.44 -7.11 15.26
N LEU A 348 6.47 -6.45 14.75
CA LEU A 348 7.76 -6.30 15.46
C LEU A 348 7.59 -5.58 16.80
N HIS A 349 6.71 -4.58 16.88
CA HIS A 349 6.34 -3.93 18.14
C HIS A 349 5.78 -4.94 19.15
N ALA A 350 4.81 -5.76 18.72
CA ALA A 350 4.25 -6.80 19.58
C ALA A 350 5.32 -7.76 20.08
N MET A 351 6.20 -8.22 19.20
CA MET A 351 7.30 -9.13 19.56
C MET A 351 8.32 -8.49 20.53
N ARG A 352 8.73 -7.26 20.25
CA ARG A 352 9.74 -6.56 21.09
C ARG A 352 9.21 -6.23 22.48
N GLU A 353 7.96 -5.79 22.57
CA GLU A 353 7.36 -5.41 23.86
C GLU A 353 7.06 -6.64 24.72
N THR A 354 6.55 -7.71 24.15
CA THR A 354 6.21 -8.94 24.86
C THR A 354 7.42 -9.87 25.05
N ARG A 355 8.50 -9.67 24.29
CA ARG A 355 9.66 -10.58 24.20
C ARG A 355 9.28 -11.99 23.72
N ALA A 356 8.18 -12.12 22.99
CA ALA A 356 7.69 -13.37 22.45
C ALA A 356 8.01 -13.46 20.95
N SER A 357 8.28 -14.66 20.48
CA SER A 357 8.36 -14.97 19.05
C SER A 357 6.98 -14.86 18.38
N LEU A 358 6.96 -14.72 17.07
CA LEU A 358 5.70 -14.70 16.30
C LEU A 358 4.93 -16.03 16.45
N ALA A 359 5.67 -17.16 16.58
CA ALA A 359 5.09 -18.46 16.85
C ALA A 359 4.34 -18.50 18.20
N GLU A 360 4.93 -17.93 19.24
CA GLU A 360 4.29 -17.84 20.57
C GLU A 360 3.10 -16.87 20.59
N LEU A 361 3.19 -15.74 19.88
CA LEU A 361 2.08 -14.79 19.76
C LEU A 361 0.86 -15.40 19.08
N THR A 362 1.07 -16.32 18.14
CA THR A 362 0.01 -16.95 17.33
C THR A 362 -0.30 -18.39 17.73
N ALA A 363 0.29 -18.91 18.81
CA ALA A 363 0.18 -20.32 19.22
C ALA A 363 -1.26 -20.76 19.52
N ASP A 364 -2.12 -19.85 19.96
CA ASP A 364 -3.51 -20.08 20.28
C ASP A 364 -4.49 -19.78 19.11
N LEU A 365 -3.97 -19.46 17.94
CA LEU A 365 -4.75 -19.33 16.71
C LEU A 365 -4.95 -20.73 16.08
N VAL A 366 -5.90 -21.49 16.60
CA VAL A 366 -6.20 -22.88 16.24
C VAL A 366 -7.68 -23.08 15.93
#